data_b3b645c8916b313ac3f9b232f3e157c8
#
_entry.id   b3b645c8916b313ac3f9b232f3e157c8
#
_cell.length_a   1.000
_cell.length_b   1.000
_cell.length_c   1.000
_cell.angle_alpha   90.00
_cell.angle_beta   90.00
_cell.angle_gamma   90.00
#
_symmetry.space_group_name_H-M   'P 1'
#
loop_
_entity.id
_entity.type
_entity.pdbx_description
1 polymer ?
#
loop_
_entity_poly.entity_id
_entity_poly.type
_entity_poly.pdbx_seq_one_letter_code
_entity_poly.pdbx_strand_id
1 'polypeptide(L)'
;RNAMVSAQFELPTCQDTGTATVVAKKGQQVWTGVNDAEYISKGVFKTYTEENLRYSQTVALDMYNEKNTGTNLPAQIDLYATEGDAYKFLFMAKGGGSANKTMLDQETKALLTPEKLFDYLVAKMKTLGTAACPPYHLAFVIGGTSADAVMKTVKLATAKELDSLPIQGNDHGQAFRDIELEEKLQKAAQELGIGAQFGGKYFTHDVRVIRLPRHGASCPLGMAVSCSADRNIKAKITRDGLFVEEMDRDPGRLLPEQYRMAKHEHGHKIDLNRPMADILAELTQLKCGDALLLNGTIVVGRDIAHAKFKEILDSGKPLPDYLKKHPIYYAGPAKTPEGRPSGSFGPTTAGRMDSYVGLLQENGGSMVMIAKGNRSQQVTDACAKFGGFYLGSIGGPAALLADENIKKVECCLLYTSDAADECC
;
A
#
# COMPACT_ATOMS: atom_id res chain seq x y z
N ARG A 1 -12.08 10.78 6.86
CA ARG A 1 -11.78 12.09 6.21
C ARG A 1 -11.08 11.89 4.86
N ASN A 2 -10.03 11.10 4.77
CA ASN A 2 -9.33 10.87 3.48
C ASN A 2 -10.27 10.36 2.38
N ALA A 3 -11.18 9.42 2.70
CA ALA A 3 -12.19 8.94 1.76
C ALA A 3 -13.17 10.05 1.32
N MET A 4 -13.47 11.02 2.18
CA MET A 4 -14.33 12.18 1.83
C MET A 4 -13.66 13.05 0.76
N VAL A 5 -12.36 13.30 0.89
CA VAL A 5 -11.60 14.05 -0.13
C VAL A 5 -11.56 13.27 -1.44
N SER A 6 -11.28 11.98 -1.39
CA SER A 6 -11.19 11.14 -2.59
C SER A 6 -12.54 10.91 -3.29
N ALA A 7 -13.66 11.02 -2.56
CA ALA A 7 -15.01 10.93 -3.15
C ALA A 7 -15.35 12.09 -4.11
N GLN A 8 -14.51 13.14 -4.16
CA GLN A 8 -14.60 14.22 -5.13
C GLN A 8 -13.99 13.86 -6.49
N PHE A 9 -13.33 12.71 -6.61
CA PHE A 9 -12.70 12.17 -7.85
C PHE A 9 -11.56 13.01 -8.45
N GLU A 10 -10.91 13.87 -7.66
CA GLU A 10 -9.71 14.60 -8.08
C GLU A 10 -8.43 13.95 -7.53
N LEU A 11 -8.43 13.60 -6.25
CA LEU A 11 -7.28 13.05 -5.55
C LEU A 11 -7.50 11.57 -5.25
N PRO A 12 -6.67 10.65 -5.77
CA PRO A 12 -6.75 9.24 -5.43
C PRO A 12 -6.54 9.02 -3.92
N THR A 13 -7.19 8.00 -3.36
CA THR A 13 -7.17 7.68 -1.92
C THR A 13 -5.75 7.49 -1.37
N CYS A 14 -4.82 7.02 -2.21
CA CYS A 14 -3.42 6.77 -1.86
C CYS A 14 -2.51 7.29 -2.97
N GLN A 15 -1.30 7.74 -2.62
CA GLN A 15 -0.28 8.11 -3.58
C GLN A 15 0.21 6.91 -4.42
N ASP A 16 0.21 5.72 -3.86
CA ASP A 16 0.41 4.49 -4.62
C ASP A 16 -0.92 4.05 -5.23
N THR A 17 -1.15 4.41 -6.47
CA THR A 17 -2.41 4.09 -7.16
C THR A 17 -2.47 2.65 -7.65
N GLY A 18 -1.38 1.90 -7.47
CA GLY A 18 -1.33 0.44 -7.55
C GLY A 18 -1.15 -0.12 -8.95
N THR A 19 -1.01 -1.43 -8.98
CA THR A 19 -1.05 -2.25 -10.20
C THR A 19 -2.49 -2.64 -10.51
N ALA A 20 -2.92 -2.44 -11.74
CA ALA A 20 -4.23 -2.88 -12.19
C ALA A 20 -4.26 -4.41 -12.31
N THR A 21 -5.23 -5.02 -11.64
CA THR A 21 -5.54 -6.45 -11.76
C THR A 21 -7.02 -6.57 -12.14
N VAL A 22 -7.29 -7.30 -13.21
CA VAL A 22 -8.65 -7.52 -13.72
C VAL A 22 -8.94 -9.02 -13.71
N VAL A 23 -9.96 -9.41 -12.98
CA VAL A 23 -10.49 -10.76 -13.01
C VAL A 23 -11.87 -10.70 -13.65
N ALA A 24 -12.05 -11.40 -14.77
CA ALA A 24 -13.29 -11.36 -15.49
C ALA A 24 -13.87 -12.77 -15.76
N LYS A 25 -15.19 -12.87 -15.69
CA LYS A 25 -15.97 -14.06 -16.01
C LYS A 25 -16.80 -13.78 -17.25
N LYS A 26 -16.40 -14.32 -18.39
CA LYS A 26 -17.05 -14.17 -19.69
C LYS A 26 -18.03 -15.31 -19.91
N GLY A 27 -19.31 -14.98 -20.01
CA GLY A 27 -20.35 -15.94 -20.36
C GLY A 27 -20.09 -16.55 -21.74
N GLN A 28 -20.35 -17.85 -21.90
CA GLN A 28 -20.08 -18.57 -23.16
C GLN A 28 -20.94 -18.05 -24.35
N GLN A 29 -22.00 -17.32 -24.07
CA GLN A 29 -22.85 -16.68 -25.09
C GLN A 29 -22.41 -15.24 -25.40
N VAL A 30 -21.34 -14.76 -24.81
CA VAL A 30 -20.81 -13.41 -25.05
C VAL A 30 -19.76 -13.46 -26.16
N TRP A 31 -20.06 -12.78 -27.27
CA TRP A 31 -19.13 -12.59 -28.38
C TRP A 31 -18.73 -11.12 -28.49
N THR A 32 -17.45 -10.81 -28.28
CA THR A 32 -16.92 -9.44 -28.32
C THR A 32 -16.34 -9.09 -29.71
N GLY A 33 -15.94 -10.08 -30.50
CA GLY A 33 -15.34 -9.87 -31.81
C GLY A 33 -13.93 -9.26 -31.78
N VAL A 34 -13.32 -9.13 -30.61
CA VAL A 34 -12.02 -8.48 -30.39
C VAL A 34 -11.17 -9.26 -29.40
N ASN A 35 -9.89 -8.87 -29.26
CA ASN A 35 -9.02 -9.38 -28.20
C ASN A 35 -9.36 -8.67 -26.87
N ASP A 36 -10.08 -9.36 -26.01
CA ASP A 36 -10.56 -8.80 -24.74
C ASP A 36 -9.42 -8.26 -23.86
N ALA A 37 -8.30 -8.99 -23.75
CA ALA A 37 -7.16 -8.56 -22.94
C ALA A 37 -6.52 -7.27 -23.47
N GLU A 38 -6.48 -7.10 -24.79
CA GLU A 38 -5.98 -5.87 -25.43
C GLU A 38 -6.90 -4.68 -25.12
N TYR A 39 -8.21 -4.85 -25.22
CA TYR A 39 -9.16 -3.76 -24.94
C TYR A 39 -9.21 -3.40 -23.45
N ILE A 40 -9.11 -4.37 -22.56
CA ILE A 40 -8.95 -4.12 -21.12
C ILE A 40 -7.65 -3.35 -20.85
N SER A 41 -6.55 -3.74 -21.49
CA SER A 41 -5.27 -3.02 -21.38
C SER A 41 -5.36 -1.58 -21.90
N LYS A 42 -6.07 -1.34 -23.00
CA LYS A 42 -6.37 0.01 -23.50
C LYS A 42 -7.16 0.84 -22.48
N GLY A 43 -8.13 0.24 -21.80
CA GLY A 43 -8.87 0.87 -20.70
C GLY A 43 -7.97 1.25 -19.54
N VAL A 44 -7.09 0.35 -19.10
CA VAL A 44 -6.08 0.63 -18.05
C VAL A 44 -5.15 1.74 -18.50
N PHE A 45 -4.60 1.66 -19.71
CA PHE A 45 -3.75 2.72 -20.28
C PHE A 45 -4.42 4.08 -20.21
N LYS A 46 -5.65 4.19 -20.75
CA LYS A 46 -6.40 5.43 -20.77
C LYS A 46 -6.61 5.99 -19.38
N THR A 47 -7.06 5.17 -18.44
CA THR A 47 -7.29 5.58 -17.04
C THR A 47 -6.01 6.13 -16.40
N TYR A 48 -4.88 5.43 -16.50
CA TYR A 48 -3.65 5.88 -15.86
C TYR A 48 -2.99 7.07 -16.56
N THR A 49 -3.22 7.28 -17.85
CA THR A 49 -2.64 8.41 -18.58
C THR A 49 -3.49 9.68 -18.53
N GLU A 50 -4.82 9.55 -18.47
CA GLU A 50 -5.75 10.69 -18.48
C GLU A 50 -6.13 11.18 -17.08
N GLU A 51 -6.15 10.28 -16.08
CA GLU A 51 -6.51 10.62 -14.71
C GLU A 51 -5.27 10.94 -13.85
N ASN A 52 -5.50 11.42 -12.63
CA ASN A 52 -4.43 11.81 -11.70
C ASN A 52 -3.79 10.60 -10.99
N LEU A 53 -3.45 9.54 -11.75
CA LEU A 53 -2.90 8.30 -11.24
C LEU A 53 -1.40 8.22 -11.51
N ARG A 54 -0.64 7.63 -10.55
CA ARG A 54 0.81 7.47 -10.65
C ARG A 54 1.16 6.21 -11.44
N TYR A 55 2.17 6.31 -12.30
CA TYR A 55 2.78 5.14 -12.95
C TYR A 55 3.69 4.41 -11.97
N SER A 56 3.40 3.15 -11.69
CA SER A 56 4.14 2.34 -10.72
C SER A 56 4.68 1.05 -11.33
N GLN A 57 4.51 0.84 -12.65
CA GLN A 57 5.02 -0.34 -13.34
C GLN A 57 6.36 -0.05 -13.99
N THR A 58 7.32 -0.94 -13.74
CA THR A 58 8.60 -0.98 -14.44
C THR A 58 8.64 -2.18 -15.38
N VAL A 59 9.37 -2.05 -16.48
CA VAL A 59 9.71 -3.16 -17.38
C VAL A 59 11.19 -3.43 -17.31
N ALA A 60 11.55 -4.71 -17.27
CA ALA A 60 12.92 -5.15 -17.36
C ALA A 60 13.42 -4.99 -18.81
N LEU A 61 14.51 -4.25 -18.98
CA LEU A 61 15.23 -4.14 -20.25
C LEU A 61 16.23 -5.29 -20.41
N ASP A 62 16.77 -5.73 -19.28
CA ASP A 62 17.58 -6.93 -19.12
C ASP A 62 17.42 -7.45 -17.67
N MET A 63 18.28 -8.36 -17.20
CA MET A 63 18.19 -8.91 -15.84
C MET A 63 18.39 -7.86 -14.74
N TYR A 64 19.05 -6.77 -14.99
CA TYR A 64 19.50 -5.78 -13.99
C TYR A 64 18.96 -4.38 -14.24
N ASN A 65 18.56 -4.06 -15.46
CA ASN A 65 18.11 -2.73 -15.87
C ASN A 65 16.60 -2.68 -16.04
N GLU A 66 15.97 -1.71 -15.42
CA GLU A 66 14.53 -1.48 -15.48
C GLU A 66 14.22 -0.07 -15.97
N LYS A 67 13.03 0.09 -16.53
CA LYS A 67 12.49 1.39 -16.92
C LYS A 67 11.03 1.49 -16.54
N ASN A 68 10.59 2.65 -16.02
CA ASN A 68 9.17 2.93 -15.81
C ASN A 68 8.43 2.94 -17.15
N THR A 69 7.26 2.34 -17.19
CA THR A 69 6.50 2.18 -18.43
C THR A 69 5.86 3.48 -18.92
N GLY A 70 5.65 4.46 -18.04
CA GLY A 70 4.91 5.69 -18.36
C GLY A 70 3.43 5.48 -18.67
N THR A 71 2.90 4.27 -18.41
CA THR A 71 1.54 3.88 -18.77
C THR A 71 0.84 3.04 -17.70
N ASN A 72 1.58 2.61 -16.70
CA ASN A 72 1.18 1.63 -15.69
C ASN A 72 0.78 0.24 -16.25
N LEU A 73 1.18 -0.08 -17.49
CA LEU A 73 1.10 -1.43 -18.07
C LEU A 73 2.43 -2.18 -17.83
N PRO A 74 2.42 -3.53 -17.86
CA PRO A 74 1.27 -4.39 -18.08
C PRO A 74 0.34 -4.49 -16.87
N ALA A 75 -0.96 -4.69 -17.13
CA ALA A 75 -1.92 -5.10 -16.12
C ALA A 75 -1.93 -6.63 -15.99
N GLN A 76 -2.30 -7.15 -14.82
CA GLN A 76 -2.66 -8.55 -14.71
C GLN A 76 -4.11 -8.74 -15.15
N ILE A 77 -4.36 -9.61 -16.15
CA ILE A 77 -5.70 -9.87 -16.69
C ILE A 77 -5.95 -11.37 -16.69
N ASP A 78 -6.92 -11.78 -15.89
CA ASP A 78 -7.36 -13.17 -15.79
C ASP A 78 -8.80 -13.29 -16.34
N LEU A 79 -8.98 -14.01 -17.45
CA LEU A 79 -10.28 -14.22 -18.09
C LEU A 79 -10.73 -15.66 -17.89
N TYR A 80 -11.92 -15.85 -17.35
CA TYR A 80 -12.53 -17.16 -17.13
C TYR A 80 -13.81 -17.33 -17.92
N ALA A 81 -14.00 -18.49 -18.53
CA ALA A 81 -15.28 -18.88 -19.11
C ALA A 81 -16.27 -19.22 -18.00
N THR A 82 -17.54 -18.84 -18.18
CA THR A 82 -18.66 -19.21 -17.31
C THR A 82 -19.92 -19.43 -18.16
N GLU A 83 -20.95 -19.96 -17.58
CA GLU A 83 -22.25 -20.08 -18.25
C GLU A 83 -22.92 -18.70 -18.41
N GLY A 84 -23.84 -18.62 -19.39
CA GLY A 84 -24.72 -17.47 -19.60
C GLY A 84 -24.22 -16.44 -20.60
N ASP A 85 -24.85 -15.27 -20.57
CA ASP A 85 -24.72 -14.18 -21.55
C ASP A 85 -24.24 -12.85 -20.92
N ALA A 86 -23.70 -12.91 -19.69
CA ALA A 86 -23.14 -11.75 -19.02
C ALA A 86 -21.60 -11.80 -19.00
N TYR A 87 -20.97 -10.64 -19.14
CA TYR A 87 -19.54 -10.46 -18.93
C TYR A 87 -19.33 -9.67 -17.63
N LYS A 88 -18.79 -10.33 -16.61
CA LYS A 88 -18.62 -9.77 -15.27
C LYS A 88 -17.14 -9.49 -15.00
N PHE A 89 -16.87 -8.36 -14.35
CA PHE A 89 -15.52 -7.90 -14.05
C PHE A 89 -15.37 -7.57 -12.57
N LEU A 90 -14.20 -7.88 -12.04
CA LEU A 90 -13.66 -7.33 -10.81
C LEU A 90 -12.37 -6.62 -11.16
N PHE A 91 -12.35 -5.30 -10.98
CA PHE A 91 -11.16 -4.47 -11.10
C PHE A 91 -10.57 -4.25 -9.71
N MET A 92 -9.27 -4.46 -9.58
CA MET A 92 -8.52 -4.23 -8.33
C MET A 92 -7.31 -3.36 -8.65
N ALA A 93 -6.99 -2.41 -7.77
CA ALA A 93 -5.73 -1.67 -7.80
C ALA A 93 -4.93 -1.99 -6.53
N LYS A 94 -3.96 -2.89 -6.64
CA LYS A 94 -3.12 -3.34 -5.52
C LYS A 94 -1.83 -2.52 -5.45
N GLY A 95 -1.64 -1.81 -4.33
CA GLY A 95 -0.38 -1.11 -4.07
C GLY A 95 0.80 -2.06 -3.83
N GLY A 96 2.02 -1.60 -4.09
CA GLY A 96 3.24 -2.39 -3.92
C GLY A 96 3.44 -2.90 -2.50
N GLY A 97 3.03 -2.13 -1.47
CA GLY A 97 3.06 -2.59 -0.09
C GLY A 97 2.20 -3.83 0.15
N SER A 98 0.99 -3.87 -0.40
CA SER A 98 0.11 -5.04 -0.32
C SER A 98 0.68 -6.23 -1.08
N ALA A 99 1.19 -6.00 -2.30
CA ALA A 99 1.81 -7.06 -3.11
C ALA A 99 3.01 -7.70 -2.40
N ASN A 100 3.87 -6.90 -1.78
CA ASN A 100 5.05 -7.37 -1.03
C ASN A 100 4.71 -8.19 0.24
N LYS A 101 3.45 -8.20 0.68
CA LYS A 101 3.00 -8.98 1.84
C LYS A 101 2.19 -10.21 1.44
N THR A 102 2.21 -10.58 0.18
CA THR A 102 1.64 -11.82 -0.32
C THR A 102 2.70 -12.91 -0.27
N MET A 103 2.39 -14.04 0.35
CA MET A 103 3.29 -15.18 0.50
C MET A 103 2.59 -16.52 0.28
N LEU A 104 3.37 -17.51 -0.09
CA LEU A 104 2.99 -18.91 -0.21
C LEU A 104 4.00 -19.77 0.54
N ASP A 105 3.51 -20.58 1.46
CA ASP A 105 4.29 -21.61 2.13
C ASP A 105 3.82 -23.00 1.69
N GLN A 106 4.72 -23.97 1.77
CA GLN A 106 4.39 -25.38 1.58
C GLN A 106 4.52 -26.10 2.92
N GLU A 107 3.37 -26.54 3.42
CA GLU A 107 3.25 -27.23 4.69
C GLU A 107 2.79 -28.67 4.51
N THR A 108 2.62 -29.38 5.60
CA THR A 108 2.14 -30.76 5.61
C THR A 108 0.82 -30.89 6.33
N LYS A 109 0.17 -32.06 6.19
CA LYS A 109 -1.06 -32.39 6.95
C LYS A 109 -0.87 -32.25 8.47
N ALA A 110 0.34 -32.35 8.99
CA ALA A 110 0.64 -32.22 10.42
C ALA A 110 0.28 -30.84 11.00
N LEU A 111 0.18 -29.80 10.13
CA LEU A 111 -0.29 -28.47 10.51
C LEU A 111 -1.81 -28.43 10.76
N LEU A 112 -2.59 -29.32 10.18
CA LEU A 112 -4.05 -29.28 10.19
C LEU A 112 -4.65 -29.81 11.50
N THR A 113 -4.21 -29.27 12.63
CA THR A 113 -4.89 -29.39 13.92
C THR A 113 -5.29 -27.99 14.40
N PRO A 114 -6.35 -27.84 15.21
CA PRO A 114 -6.84 -26.53 15.63
C PRO A 114 -5.74 -25.63 16.21
N GLU A 115 -4.96 -26.16 17.16
CA GLU A 115 -3.93 -25.40 17.86
C GLU A 115 -2.76 -25.03 16.95
N LYS A 116 -2.19 -26.03 16.23
CA LYS A 116 -1.03 -25.78 15.36
C LYS A 116 -1.35 -24.82 14.23
N LEU A 117 -2.51 -24.98 13.59
CA LEU A 117 -2.91 -24.10 12.52
C LEU A 117 -3.10 -22.66 13.04
N PHE A 118 -3.78 -22.48 14.16
CA PHE A 118 -4.00 -21.16 14.76
C PHE A 118 -2.66 -20.48 15.09
N ASP A 119 -1.77 -21.17 15.81
CA ASP A 119 -0.46 -20.63 16.20
C ASP A 119 0.38 -20.25 14.99
N TYR A 120 0.34 -21.08 13.94
CA TYR A 120 1.05 -20.80 12.69
C TYR A 120 0.51 -19.55 12.00
N LEU A 121 -0.81 -19.41 11.87
CA LEU A 121 -1.44 -18.26 11.24
C LEU A 121 -1.18 -16.97 12.03
N VAL A 122 -1.20 -17.03 13.37
CA VAL A 122 -0.83 -15.89 14.23
C VAL A 122 0.66 -15.52 14.05
N ALA A 123 1.56 -16.50 13.97
CA ALA A 123 2.96 -16.24 13.72
C ALA A 123 3.19 -15.56 12.36
N LYS A 124 2.49 -16.02 11.31
CA LYS A 124 2.54 -15.38 9.98
C LYS A 124 1.97 -13.98 9.99
N MET A 125 0.87 -13.75 10.68
CA MET A 125 0.25 -12.44 10.83
C MET A 125 1.23 -11.41 11.43
N LYS A 126 2.04 -11.79 12.42
CA LYS A 126 3.08 -10.93 13.01
C LYS A 126 4.10 -10.44 11.97
N THR A 127 4.42 -11.25 10.96
CA THR A 127 5.41 -10.90 9.93
C THR A 127 4.95 -9.80 8.98
N LEU A 128 3.65 -9.47 8.96
CA LEU A 128 3.12 -8.42 8.11
C LEU A 128 3.67 -7.05 8.49
N GLY A 129 3.78 -6.76 9.78
CA GLY A 129 4.17 -5.44 10.27
C GLY A 129 3.25 -4.33 9.77
N THR A 130 3.74 -3.09 9.79
CA THR A 130 2.92 -1.89 9.47
C THR A 130 3.25 -1.25 8.12
N ALA A 131 4.24 -1.76 7.39
CA ALA A 131 4.76 -1.13 6.18
C ALA A 131 3.75 -1.04 5.02
N ALA A 132 2.77 -1.94 4.95
CA ALA A 132 1.73 -1.98 3.92
C ALA A 132 0.44 -1.21 4.30
N CYS A 133 0.49 -0.34 5.30
CA CYS A 133 -0.60 0.52 5.76
C CYS A 133 -1.83 -0.25 6.28
N PRO A 134 -1.73 -0.87 7.48
CA PRO A 134 -2.91 -1.38 8.17
C PRO A 134 -3.89 -0.23 8.54
N PRO A 135 -5.15 -0.51 8.93
CA PRO A 135 -5.73 -1.84 9.12
C PRO A 135 -5.87 -2.64 7.83
N TYR A 136 -5.59 -3.94 7.89
CA TYR A 136 -5.59 -4.81 6.71
C TYR A 136 -6.93 -5.53 6.50
N HIS A 137 -7.30 -5.73 5.23
CA HIS A 137 -8.15 -6.85 4.84
C HIS A 137 -7.20 -8.04 4.66
N LEU A 138 -7.17 -8.94 5.63
CA LEU A 138 -6.25 -10.07 5.68
C LEU A 138 -6.95 -11.33 5.18
N ALA A 139 -6.28 -12.12 4.36
CA ALA A 139 -6.79 -13.41 3.93
C ALA A 139 -5.73 -14.51 4.07
N PHE A 140 -6.20 -15.67 4.48
CA PHE A 140 -5.48 -16.94 4.45
C PHE A 140 -6.22 -17.94 3.58
N VAL A 141 -5.45 -18.72 2.81
CA VAL A 141 -5.98 -19.83 2.02
C VAL A 141 -5.20 -21.08 2.39
N ILE A 142 -5.89 -22.12 2.87
CA ILE A 142 -5.29 -23.38 3.29
C ILE A 142 -5.70 -24.47 2.31
N GLY A 143 -4.72 -25.12 1.69
CA GLY A 143 -4.94 -26.07 0.61
C GLY A 143 -4.92 -25.38 -0.75
N GLY A 144 -5.21 -26.18 -1.77
CA GLY A 144 -5.15 -25.82 -3.18
C GLY A 144 -4.50 -26.94 -3.97
N THR A 145 -4.92 -27.12 -5.20
CA THR A 145 -4.38 -28.14 -6.11
C THR A 145 -3.09 -27.72 -6.78
N SER A 146 -2.76 -26.43 -6.72
CA SER A 146 -1.51 -25.84 -7.22
C SER A 146 -1.18 -24.57 -6.48
N ALA A 147 0.07 -24.11 -6.56
CA ALA A 147 0.51 -22.80 -6.03
C ALA A 147 -0.30 -21.66 -6.64
N ASP A 148 -0.53 -21.68 -7.94
CA ASP A 148 -1.30 -20.69 -8.67
C ASP A 148 -2.75 -20.59 -8.15
N ALA A 149 -3.41 -21.72 -7.92
CA ALA A 149 -4.77 -21.75 -7.37
C ALA A 149 -4.84 -21.07 -5.99
N VAL A 150 -3.84 -21.32 -5.13
CA VAL A 150 -3.75 -20.65 -3.79
C VAL A 150 -3.58 -19.16 -3.93
N MET A 151 -2.63 -18.72 -4.77
CA MET A 151 -2.30 -17.30 -4.93
C MET A 151 -3.45 -16.50 -5.56
N LYS A 152 -4.16 -17.06 -6.53
CA LYS A 152 -5.38 -16.46 -7.08
C LYS A 152 -6.49 -16.37 -6.04
N THR A 153 -6.72 -17.46 -5.30
CA THR A 153 -7.78 -17.50 -4.28
C THR A 153 -7.52 -16.49 -3.16
N VAL A 154 -6.28 -16.39 -2.64
CA VAL A 154 -5.97 -15.45 -1.57
C VAL A 154 -6.12 -14.00 -2.03
N LYS A 155 -5.79 -13.69 -3.28
CA LYS A 155 -6.03 -12.37 -3.86
C LYS A 155 -7.53 -12.02 -3.90
N LEU A 156 -8.36 -12.93 -4.39
CA LEU A 156 -9.82 -12.76 -4.43
C LEU A 156 -10.42 -12.64 -3.02
N ALA A 157 -9.91 -13.40 -2.06
CA ALA A 157 -10.34 -13.32 -0.68
C ALA A 157 -10.07 -11.93 -0.06
N THR A 158 -8.91 -11.31 -0.35
CA THR A 158 -8.63 -9.94 0.10
C THR A 158 -9.53 -8.88 -0.55
N ALA A 159 -10.16 -9.19 -1.68
CA ALA A 159 -11.12 -8.33 -2.38
C ALA A 159 -12.59 -8.64 -2.01
N LYS A 160 -12.82 -9.51 -1.02
CA LYS A 160 -14.16 -9.92 -0.56
C LYS A 160 -15.00 -10.70 -1.59
N GLU A 161 -14.37 -11.14 -2.68
CA GLU A 161 -15.07 -11.85 -3.78
C GLU A 161 -15.55 -13.26 -3.37
N LEU A 162 -15.00 -13.79 -2.29
CA LEU A 162 -15.30 -15.13 -1.77
C LEU A 162 -16.18 -15.12 -0.51
N ASP A 163 -16.80 -13.98 -0.17
CA ASP A 163 -17.61 -13.86 1.05
C ASP A 163 -18.90 -14.67 0.99
N SER A 164 -19.35 -15.04 -0.19
CA SER A 164 -20.52 -15.90 -0.41
C SER A 164 -20.23 -17.41 -0.38
N LEU A 165 -18.98 -17.83 -0.15
CA LEU A 165 -18.65 -19.25 -0.03
C LEU A 165 -19.42 -19.87 1.17
N PRO A 166 -19.79 -21.17 1.07
CA PRO A 166 -20.36 -21.88 2.19
C PRO A 166 -19.40 -21.95 3.39
N ILE A 167 -19.92 -22.27 4.56
CA ILE A 167 -19.12 -22.37 5.80
C ILE A 167 -18.66 -23.80 6.11
N GLN A 168 -18.99 -24.74 5.25
CA GLN A 168 -18.62 -26.16 5.37
C GLN A 168 -18.22 -26.75 4.01
N GLY A 169 -17.28 -27.66 4.04
CA GLY A 169 -16.94 -28.50 2.89
C GLY A 169 -17.96 -29.61 2.65
N ASN A 170 -17.78 -30.33 1.55
CA ASN A 170 -18.54 -31.54 1.23
C ASN A 170 -17.62 -32.59 0.55
N ASP A 171 -18.16 -33.76 0.28
CA ASP A 171 -17.42 -34.86 -0.33
C ASP A 171 -17.04 -34.61 -1.80
N HIS A 172 -17.57 -33.56 -2.42
CA HIS A 172 -17.31 -33.19 -3.81
C HIS A 172 -16.24 -32.11 -3.96
N GLY A 173 -15.55 -31.76 -2.88
CA GLY A 173 -14.43 -30.81 -2.93
C GLY A 173 -14.83 -29.34 -2.91
N GLN A 174 -15.96 -29.04 -2.28
CA GLN A 174 -16.44 -27.67 -2.10
C GLN A 174 -15.46 -26.84 -1.28
N ALA A 175 -15.05 -25.68 -1.82
CA ALA A 175 -14.33 -24.67 -1.05
C ALA A 175 -15.26 -24.03 0.00
N PHE A 176 -14.72 -23.64 1.15
CA PHE A 176 -15.51 -23.03 2.21
C PHE A 176 -14.70 -21.99 3.01
N ARG A 177 -15.43 -21.15 3.75
CA ARG A 177 -14.90 -20.23 4.76
C ARG A 177 -15.00 -20.84 6.15
N ASP A 178 -13.95 -20.69 6.95
CA ASP A 178 -13.97 -21.06 8.37
C ASP A 178 -14.20 -19.80 9.21
N ILE A 179 -15.47 -19.46 9.42
CA ILE A 179 -15.89 -18.24 10.13
C ILE A 179 -15.40 -18.25 11.59
N GLU A 180 -15.43 -19.41 12.27
CA GLU A 180 -14.95 -19.50 13.64
C GLU A 180 -13.47 -19.18 13.77
N LEU A 181 -12.66 -19.68 12.83
CA LEU A 181 -11.22 -19.38 12.78
C LEU A 181 -10.97 -17.92 12.37
N GLU A 182 -11.77 -17.35 11.46
CA GLU A 182 -11.71 -15.92 11.12
C GLU A 182 -11.90 -15.03 12.35
N GLU A 183 -12.93 -15.31 13.18
CA GLU A 183 -13.19 -14.55 14.40
C GLU A 183 -12.07 -14.69 15.44
N LYS A 184 -11.53 -15.90 15.62
CA LYS A 184 -10.40 -16.14 16.52
C LYS A 184 -9.16 -15.37 16.07
N LEU A 185 -8.86 -15.35 14.76
CA LEU A 185 -7.71 -14.63 14.21
C LEU A 185 -7.92 -13.12 14.27
N GLN A 186 -9.14 -12.62 14.05
CA GLN A 186 -9.47 -11.21 14.22
C GLN A 186 -9.23 -10.74 15.66
N LYS A 187 -9.60 -11.55 16.64
CA LYS A 187 -9.33 -11.27 18.06
C LYS A 187 -7.82 -11.31 18.35
N ALA A 188 -7.13 -12.33 17.88
CA ALA A 188 -5.67 -12.40 18.01
C ALA A 188 -4.96 -11.19 17.38
N ALA A 189 -5.42 -10.72 16.21
CA ALA A 189 -4.89 -9.52 15.56
C ALA A 189 -5.01 -8.27 16.45
N GLN A 190 -6.11 -8.13 17.20
CA GLN A 190 -6.29 -7.03 18.15
C GLN A 190 -5.36 -7.14 19.36
N GLU A 191 -5.08 -8.36 19.80
CA GLU A 191 -4.21 -8.66 20.96
C GLU A 191 -2.72 -8.54 20.64
N LEU A 192 -2.34 -8.57 19.36
CA LEU A 192 -0.94 -8.36 18.94
C LEU A 192 -0.37 -6.99 19.34
N GLY A 193 -1.23 -5.99 19.56
CA GLY A 193 -0.80 -4.64 19.91
C GLY A 193 -0.10 -3.85 18.81
N ILE A 194 0.04 -4.40 17.59
CA ILE A 194 0.70 -3.73 16.44
C ILE A 194 -0.12 -2.53 15.98
N GLY A 195 -1.45 -2.68 15.96
CA GLY A 195 -2.39 -1.64 15.58
C GLY A 195 -2.26 -1.14 14.15
N ALA A 196 -2.82 0.04 13.92
CA ALA A 196 -2.85 0.65 12.59
C ALA A 196 -1.51 1.23 12.14
N GLN A 197 -0.53 1.46 13.00
CA GLN A 197 0.88 1.79 12.68
C GLN A 197 1.75 2.07 13.92
N PHE A 198 1.20 2.64 14.98
CA PHE A 198 1.93 3.01 16.19
C PHE A 198 1.36 2.34 17.45
N GLY A 199 1.03 1.05 17.31
CA GLY A 199 0.44 0.28 18.40
C GLY A 199 -1.10 0.34 18.41
N GLY A 200 -1.70 -0.39 19.35
CA GLY A 200 -3.13 -0.49 19.52
C GLY A 200 -3.75 -1.74 18.87
N LYS A 201 -5.06 -1.78 18.78
CA LYS A 201 -5.81 -2.99 18.39
C LYS A 201 -6.25 -3.05 16.92
N TYR A 202 -6.16 -1.95 16.17
CA TYR A 202 -6.71 -1.88 14.81
C TYR A 202 -5.68 -2.32 13.76
N PHE A 203 -5.23 -3.57 13.84
CA PHE A 203 -4.29 -4.15 12.89
C PHE A 203 -4.97 -4.69 11.62
N THR A 204 -6.18 -5.23 11.77
CA THR A 204 -7.01 -5.72 10.67
C THR A 204 -8.41 -5.11 10.72
N HIS A 205 -8.98 -4.85 9.55
CA HIS A 205 -10.42 -4.58 9.40
C HIS A 205 -11.19 -5.88 9.52
N ASP A 206 -10.74 -6.90 8.83
CA ASP A 206 -11.32 -8.23 8.79
C ASP A 206 -10.27 -9.28 8.44
N VAL A 207 -10.57 -10.53 8.75
CA VAL A 207 -9.77 -11.71 8.40
C VAL A 207 -10.65 -12.67 7.64
N ARG A 208 -10.13 -13.29 6.59
CA ARG A 208 -10.78 -14.38 5.85
C ARG A 208 -9.91 -15.61 5.86
N VAL A 209 -10.53 -16.76 6.08
CA VAL A 209 -9.88 -18.07 6.03
C VAL A 209 -10.64 -18.96 5.06
N ILE A 210 -10.01 -19.25 3.92
CA ILE A 210 -10.59 -20.09 2.88
C ILE A 210 -9.92 -21.45 2.91
N ARG A 211 -10.70 -22.50 2.89
CA ARG A 211 -10.24 -23.88 2.81
C ARG A 211 -10.53 -24.45 1.43
N LEU A 212 -9.48 -24.97 0.77
CA LEU A 212 -9.55 -25.59 -0.56
C LEU A 212 -9.24 -27.08 -0.51
N PRO A 213 -9.75 -27.88 -1.46
CA PRO A 213 -9.21 -29.21 -1.74
C PRO A 213 -7.71 -29.13 -2.02
N ARG A 214 -6.97 -30.17 -1.72
CA ARG A 214 -5.53 -30.24 -1.93
C ARG A 214 -5.07 -31.62 -2.37
N HIS A 215 -3.87 -31.72 -2.92
CA HIS A 215 -3.20 -33.00 -3.07
C HIS A 215 -2.84 -33.56 -1.69
N GLY A 216 -3.02 -34.86 -1.47
CA GLY A 216 -2.79 -35.51 -0.17
C GLY A 216 -1.39 -35.30 0.41
N ALA A 217 -0.38 -35.22 -0.45
CA ALA A 217 1.04 -35.06 -0.08
C ALA A 217 1.48 -33.61 0.12
N SER A 218 0.63 -32.59 -0.14
CA SER A 218 0.98 -31.19 0.00
C SER A 218 -0.09 -30.44 0.79
N CYS A 219 0.30 -29.37 1.48
CA CYS A 219 -0.62 -28.46 2.15
C CYS A 219 -0.13 -27.03 1.92
N PRO A 220 -0.33 -26.49 0.72
CA PRO A 220 0.05 -25.11 0.47
C PRO A 220 -0.80 -24.17 1.31
N LEU A 221 -0.19 -23.09 1.77
CA LEU A 221 -0.83 -22.04 2.55
C LEU A 221 -0.48 -20.68 2.00
N GLY A 222 -1.47 -19.93 1.57
CA GLY A 222 -1.32 -18.56 1.10
C GLY A 222 -1.76 -17.55 2.13
N MET A 223 -1.03 -16.43 2.22
CA MET A 223 -1.45 -15.25 2.97
C MET A 223 -1.32 -14.01 2.08
N ALA A 224 -2.31 -13.14 2.11
CA ALA A 224 -2.25 -11.85 1.44
C ALA A 224 -3.05 -10.79 2.19
N VAL A 225 -2.77 -9.52 1.86
CA VAL A 225 -3.50 -8.38 2.42
C VAL A 225 -3.95 -7.41 1.33
N SER A 226 -5.04 -6.69 1.59
CA SER A 226 -5.29 -5.36 1.05
C SER A 226 -5.04 -4.33 2.14
N CYS A 227 -4.44 -3.21 1.79
CA CYS A 227 -4.19 -2.13 2.74
C CYS A 227 -5.46 -1.33 3.07
N SER A 228 -5.37 -0.40 4.01
CA SER A 228 -6.47 0.49 4.39
C SER A 228 -7.05 1.33 3.23
N ALA A 229 -6.32 1.48 2.14
CA ALA A 229 -6.79 2.11 0.89
C ALA A 229 -7.25 1.04 -0.11
N ASP A 230 -8.08 0.09 0.32
CA ASP A 230 -8.62 -0.97 -0.53
C ASP A 230 -9.40 -0.39 -1.71
N ARG A 231 -9.09 -0.85 -2.94
CA ARG A 231 -9.61 -0.29 -4.17
C ARG A 231 -10.04 -1.39 -5.11
N ASN A 232 -11.31 -1.72 -5.04
CA ASN A 232 -11.95 -2.71 -5.89
C ASN A 232 -13.25 -2.12 -6.43
N ILE A 233 -13.62 -2.49 -7.65
CA ILE A 233 -14.92 -2.16 -8.23
C ILE A 233 -15.38 -3.30 -9.12
N LYS A 234 -16.69 -3.58 -9.09
CA LYS A 234 -17.32 -4.58 -9.94
C LYS A 234 -18.03 -3.91 -11.10
N ALA A 235 -18.01 -4.58 -12.24
CA ALA A 235 -18.78 -4.19 -13.41
C ALA A 235 -19.39 -5.41 -14.10
N LYS A 236 -20.44 -5.18 -14.84
CA LYS A 236 -21.15 -6.21 -15.62
C LYS A 236 -21.63 -5.63 -16.94
N ILE A 237 -21.38 -6.34 -18.02
CA ILE A 237 -21.95 -6.07 -19.33
C ILE A 237 -22.98 -7.15 -19.64
N THR A 238 -24.17 -6.74 -20.04
CA THR A 238 -25.25 -7.60 -20.54
C THR A 238 -25.81 -7.02 -21.82
N ARG A 239 -26.85 -7.64 -22.37
CA ARG A 239 -27.60 -7.07 -23.52
C ARG A 239 -28.28 -5.74 -23.19
N ASP A 240 -28.61 -5.52 -21.90
CA ASP A 240 -29.29 -4.31 -21.44
C ASP A 240 -28.34 -3.13 -21.21
N GLY A 241 -27.01 -3.37 -21.20
CA GLY A 241 -26.01 -2.34 -21.07
C GLY A 241 -24.86 -2.66 -20.15
N LEU A 242 -24.09 -1.61 -19.82
CA LEU A 242 -22.98 -1.62 -18.89
C LEU A 242 -23.48 -1.16 -17.51
N PHE A 243 -23.23 -1.99 -16.51
CA PHE A 243 -23.52 -1.71 -15.10
C PHE A 243 -22.22 -1.67 -14.32
N VAL A 244 -22.05 -0.64 -13.50
CA VAL A 244 -20.89 -0.48 -12.60
C VAL A 244 -21.41 -0.42 -11.17
N GLU A 245 -20.67 -1.04 -10.24
CA GLU A 245 -20.96 -1.00 -8.82
C GLU A 245 -21.09 0.46 -8.36
N GLU A 246 -22.15 0.76 -7.62
CA GLU A 246 -22.37 2.09 -7.07
C GLU A 246 -21.43 2.32 -5.88
N MET A 247 -20.59 3.34 -6.01
CA MET A 247 -19.68 3.75 -4.94
C MET A 247 -20.35 4.77 -4.01
N ASP A 248 -20.05 4.64 -2.72
CA ASP A 248 -20.52 5.61 -1.72
C ASP A 248 -19.94 7.00 -1.98
N ARG A 249 -20.80 7.94 -2.35
CA ARG A 249 -20.44 9.34 -2.63
C ARG A 249 -20.30 10.19 -1.35
N ASP A 250 -20.86 9.74 -0.24
CA ASP A 250 -20.79 10.41 1.06
C ASP A 250 -20.28 9.49 2.17
N PRO A 251 -18.99 9.07 2.11
CA PRO A 251 -18.40 8.28 3.18
C PRO A 251 -18.33 9.06 4.50
N GLY A 252 -18.48 10.38 4.46
CA GLY A 252 -18.48 11.24 5.63
C GLY A 252 -19.64 10.98 6.59
N ARG A 253 -20.78 10.44 6.08
CA ARG A 253 -21.93 10.10 6.93
C ARG A 253 -21.61 9.05 7.99
N LEU A 254 -20.61 8.19 7.71
CA LEU A 254 -20.15 7.16 8.65
C LEU A 254 -19.19 7.68 9.72
N LEU A 255 -18.70 8.93 9.57
CA LEU A 255 -17.78 9.53 10.51
C LEU A 255 -18.57 10.21 11.64
N PRO A 256 -18.33 9.85 12.92
CA PRO A 256 -18.94 10.57 14.04
C PRO A 256 -18.65 12.08 13.96
N GLU A 257 -19.64 12.90 14.28
CA GLU A 257 -19.58 14.35 14.05
C GLU A 257 -18.39 15.02 14.71
N GLN A 258 -18.02 14.59 15.90
CA GLN A 258 -16.83 15.07 16.63
C GLN A 258 -15.52 14.91 15.85
N TYR A 259 -15.44 13.98 14.87
CA TYR A 259 -14.25 13.76 14.05
C TYR A 259 -14.32 14.39 12.65
N ARG A 260 -15.50 14.89 12.23
CA ARG A 260 -15.66 15.50 10.90
C ARG A 260 -14.82 16.75 10.73
N MET A 261 -14.81 17.58 11.76
CA MET A 261 -14.12 18.88 11.79
C MET A 261 -12.90 18.88 12.72
N ALA A 262 -12.51 17.73 13.27
CA ALA A 262 -11.39 17.66 14.18
C ALA A 262 -10.10 18.11 13.46
N LYS A 263 -9.61 19.27 13.81
CA LYS A 263 -8.23 19.65 13.54
C LYS A 263 -7.35 18.95 14.58
N HIS A 264 -6.24 18.38 14.13
CA HIS A 264 -5.24 17.85 15.06
C HIS A 264 -4.55 19.05 15.75
N GLU A 265 -5.11 19.51 16.85
CA GLU A 265 -4.56 20.61 17.63
C GLU A 265 -3.65 20.15 18.78
N HIS A 266 -3.62 18.83 19.01
CA HIS A 266 -2.81 18.21 20.06
C HIS A 266 -1.49 17.72 19.50
N GLY A 267 -0.39 18.26 19.98
CA GLY A 267 0.97 17.89 19.60
C GLY A 267 1.93 19.04 19.81
N HIS A 268 3.21 18.70 19.95
CA HIS A 268 4.28 19.68 20.05
C HIS A 268 4.51 20.31 18.67
N LYS A 269 4.42 21.65 18.59
CA LYS A 269 4.56 22.40 17.33
C LYS A 269 6.03 22.65 17.03
N ILE A 270 6.50 22.23 15.87
CA ILE A 270 7.87 22.45 15.41
C ILE A 270 7.84 23.23 14.10
N ASP A 271 8.53 24.38 14.08
CA ASP A 271 8.80 25.14 12.85
C ASP A 271 10.06 24.60 12.20
N LEU A 272 9.87 24.02 10.99
CA LEU A 272 10.94 23.40 10.19
C LEU A 272 11.75 24.41 9.35
N ASN A 273 11.40 25.70 9.39
CA ASN A 273 12.15 26.76 8.70
C ASN A 273 13.31 27.31 9.55
N ARG A 274 13.42 26.87 10.81
CA ARG A 274 14.55 27.21 11.69
C ARG A 274 15.83 26.45 11.29
N PRO A 275 17.00 26.88 11.78
CA PRO A 275 18.23 26.11 11.62
C PRO A 275 18.08 24.66 12.09
N MET A 276 18.65 23.71 11.34
CA MET A 276 18.54 22.29 11.68
C MET A 276 19.08 22.00 13.10
N ALA A 277 20.12 22.68 13.54
CA ALA A 277 20.66 22.52 14.89
C ALA A 277 19.62 22.83 15.99
N ASP A 278 18.79 23.86 15.80
CA ASP A 278 17.74 24.23 16.75
C ASP A 278 16.60 23.18 16.76
N ILE A 279 16.25 22.66 15.57
CA ILE A 279 15.26 21.60 15.44
C ILE A 279 15.73 20.33 16.15
N LEU A 280 16.98 19.93 15.95
CA LEU A 280 17.57 18.75 16.63
C LEU A 280 17.62 18.92 18.14
N ALA A 281 18.01 20.11 18.62
CA ALA A 281 18.04 20.42 20.04
C ALA A 281 16.65 20.32 20.68
N GLU A 282 15.60 20.78 19.99
CA GLU A 282 14.21 20.67 20.45
C GLU A 282 13.73 19.23 20.44
N LEU A 283 13.98 18.45 19.37
CA LEU A 283 13.63 17.03 19.28
C LEU A 283 14.30 16.20 20.40
N THR A 284 15.49 16.57 20.83
CA THR A 284 16.22 15.89 21.92
C THR A 284 15.50 15.98 23.27
N GLN A 285 14.64 16.98 23.47
CA GLN A 285 13.88 17.15 24.71
C GLN A 285 12.58 16.33 24.74
N LEU A 286 12.19 15.73 23.61
CA LEU A 286 10.95 14.99 23.45
C LEU A 286 11.16 13.50 23.66
N LYS A 287 10.07 12.78 23.86
CA LYS A 287 10.07 11.32 24.08
C LYS A 287 9.50 10.58 22.90
N CYS A 288 9.91 9.32 22.76
CA CYS A 288 9.27 8.41 21.83
C CYS A 288 7.76 8.31 22.13
N GLY A 289 6.94 8.53 21.09
CA GLY A 289 5.49 8.55 21.20
C GLY A 289 4.85 9.93 21.32
N ASP A 290 5.63 11.00 21.52
CA ASP A 290 5.11 12.36 21.52
C ASP A 290 4.57 12.72 20.13
N ALA A 291 3.37 13.30 20.10
CA ALA A 291 2.74 13.75 18.86
C ALA A 291 3.33 15.11 18.45
N LEU A 292 3.69 15.22 17.17
CA LEU A 292 4.32 16.42 16.60
C LEU A 292 3.43 17.03 15.53
N LEU A 293 3.37 18.37 15.52
CA LEU A 293 2.76 19.20 14.48
C LEU A 293 3.88 19.96 13.75
N LEU A 294 4.25 19.45 12.59
CA LEU A 294 5.35 19.99 11.79
C LEU A 294 4.81 21.03 10.80
N ASN A 295 5.47 22.19 10.74
CA ASN A 295 5.15 23.25 9.78
C ASN A 295 6.43 23.80 9.18
N GLY A 296 6.48 23.98 7.87
CA GLY A 296 7.61 24.51 7.15
C GLY A 296 8.05 23.67 5.96
N THR A 297 9.25 23.94 5.49
CA THR A 297 9.84 23.30 4.31
C THR A 297 10.35 21.89 4.62
N ILE A 298 10.02 20.94 3.77
CA ILE A 298 10.54 19.58 3.79
C ILE A 298 11.09 19.20 2.42
N VAL A 299 12.13 18.40 2.39
CA VAL A 299 12.62 17.75 1.16
C VAL A 299 11.83 16.45 0.96
N VAL A 300 11.35 16.21 -0.24
CA VAL A 300 10.65 14.98 -0.59
C VAL A 300 11.57 14.12 -1.44
N GLY A 301 11.84 12.90 -1.01
CA GLY A 301 12.71 11.98 -1.75
C GLY A 301 12.62 10.55 -1.22
N ARG A 302 12.74 9.57 -2.11
CA ARG A 302 12.76 8.15 -1.76
C ARG A 302 13.85 7.42 -2.54
N ASP A 303 13.62 6.20 -3.01
CA ASP A 303 14.64 5.28 -3.54
C ASP A 303 15.61 5.94 -4.54
N ILE A 304 15.09 6.54 -5.63
CA ILE A 304 15.92 7.15 -6.67
C ILE A 304 16.67 8.37 -6.13
N ALA A 305 16.00 9.22 -5.36
CA ALA A 305 16.63 10.39 -4.74
C ALA A 305 17.81 9.98 -3.84
N HIS A 306 17.62 8.94 -2.99
CA HIS A 306 18.69 8.44 -2.13
C HIS A 306 19.85 7.84 -2.92
N ALA A 307 19.56 7.09 -4.01
CA ALA A 307 20.60 6.59 -4.90
C ALA A 307 21.40 7.74 -5.52
N LYS A 308 20.74 8.83 -5.95
CA LYS A 308 21.40 10.02 -6.49
C LYS A 308 22.22 10.77 -5.45
N PHE A 309 21.75 10.91 -4.23
CA PHE A 309 22.55 11.49 -3.15
C PHE A 309 23.81 10.67 -2.87
N LYS A 310 23.70 9.33 -2.91
CA LYS A 310 24.86 8.46 -2.81
C LYS A 310 25.82 8.66 -3.98
N GLU A 311 25.37 8.72 -5.24
CA GLU A 311 26.20 8.98 -6.41
C GLU A 311 26.94 10.33 -6.31
N ILE A 312 26.29 11.38 -5.78
CA ILE A 312 26.91 12.68 -5.53
C ILE A 312 28.08 12.51 -4.55
N LEU A 313 27.86 11.83 -3.43
CA LEU A 313 28.94 11.58 -2.45
C LEU A 313 30.04 10.70 -3.00
N ASP A 314 29.72 9.64 -3.72
CA ASP A 314 30.70 8.73 -4.34
C ASP A 314 31.56 9.47 -5.37
N SER A 315 31.04 10.53 -6.00
CA SER A 315 31.80 11.40 -6.90
C SER A 315 32.69 12.44 -6.18
N GLY A 316 32.74 12.41 -4.86
CA GLY A 316 33.50 13.34 -4.02
C GLY A 316 32.87 14.73 -3.90
N LYS A 317 31.61 14.90 -4.29
CA LYS A 317 30.88 16.18 -4.15
C LYS A 317 30.12 16.20 -2.83
N PRO A 318 29.94 17.39 -2.21
CA PRO A 318 29.14 17.53 -1.00
C PRO A 318 27.65 17.31 -1.30
N LEU A 319 26.89 16.89 -0.28
CA LEU A 319 25.43 16.87 -0.37
C LEU A 319 24.86 18.27 -0.65
N PRO A 320 23.75 18.34 -1.39
CA PRO A 320 23.05 19.60 -1.63
C PRO A 320 22.63 20.27 -0.30
N ASP A 321 22.73 21.58 -0.25
CA ASP A 321 22.43 22.36 0.95
C ASP A 321 21.01 22.17 1.48
N TYR A 322 20.03 21.99 0.59
CA TYR A 322 18.65 21.76 0.99
C TYR A 322 18.49 20.50 1.83
N LEU A 323 19.26 19.43 1.54
CA LEU A 323 19.21 18.18 2.31
C LEU A 323 19.85 18.30 3.70
N LYS A 324 20.72 19.29 3.91
CA LYS A 324 21.30 19.62 5.20
C LYS A 324 20.41 20.55 6.03
N LYS A 325 19.65 21.43 5.34
CA LYS A 325 18.83 22.46 5.98
C LYS A 325 17.44 22.01 6.36
N HIS A 326 16.87 21.01 5.66
CA HIS A 326 15.48 20.61 5.85
C HIS A 326 15.34 19.13 6.16
N PRO A 327 14.31 18.73 6.94
CA PRO A 327 13.93 17.33 7.09
C PRO A 327 13.61 16.69 5.76
N ILE A 328 13.89 15.38 5.64
CA ILE A 328 13.52 14.60 4.47
C ILE A 328 12.28 13.76 4.73
N TYR A 329 11.29 13.86 3.86
CA TYR A 329 10.08 13.07 3.87
C TYR A 329 10.13 12.02 2.75
N TYR A 330 10.08 10.76 3.14
CA TYR A 330 10.09 9.66 2.19
C TYR A 330 8.72 9.51 1.57
N ALA A 331 8.52 10.17 0.46
CA ALA A 331 7.24 10.18 -0.25
C ALA A 331 7.47 10.29 -1.77
N GLY A 332 6.42 9.99 -2.52
CA GLY A 332 6.34 10.18 -3.96
C GLY A 332 4.87 10.39 -4.30
N PRO A 333 4.44 11.61 -4.66
CA PRO A 333 3.04 11.93 -4.91
C PRO A 333 2.47 11.18 -6.11
N ALA A 334 1.14 11.12 -6.17
CA ALA A 334 0.41 10.84 -7.41
C ALA A 334 0.50 12.07 -8.34
N LYS A 335 0.03 11.97 -9.58
CA LYS A 335 0.00 13.10 -10.50
C LYS A 335 -0.76 14.28 -9.89
N THR A 336 -0.27 15.46 -10.13
CA THR A 336 -0.86 16.70 -9.64
C THR A 336 -2.06 17.11 -10.50
N PRO A 337 -3.28 17.22 -9.93
CA PRO A 337 -4.40 17.78 -10.65
C PRO A 337 -4.18 19.25 -10.99
N GLU A 338 -4.82 19.72 -12.05
CA GLU A 338 -4.78 21.13 -12.44
C GLU A 338 -5.26 22.04 -11.30
N GLY A 339 -4.51 23.11 -11.05
CA GLY A 339 -4.84 24.08 -9.99
C GLY A 339 -4.45 23.65 -8.56
N ARG A 340 -3.91 22.45 -8.37
CA ARG A 340 -3.43 22.00 -7.06
C ARG A 340 -1.90 22.04 -6.96
N PRO A 341 -1.33 22.21 -5.78
CA PRO A 341 0.14 22.19 -5.59
C PRO A 341 0.72 20.78 -5.69
N SER A 342 -0.05 19.72 -5.38
CA SER A 342 0.40 18.34 -5.37
C SER A 342 -0.75 17.37 -5.63
N GLY A 343 -0.45 16.23 -6.21
CA GLY A 343 -1.32 15.05 -6.17
C GLY A 343 -1.34 14.41 -4.79
N SER A 344 -2.09 13.32 -4.63
CA SER A 344 -2.16 12.58 -3.36
C SER A 344 -0.75 12.28 -2.84
N PHE A 345 -0.48 12.70 -1.59
CA PHE A 345 0.84 12.76 -1.00
C PHE A 345 0.87 12.04 0.34
N GLY A 346 1.61 10.96 0.44
CA GLY A 346 1.68 10.18 1.67
C GLY A 346 3.03 9.47 1.83
N PRO A 347 3.36 9.04 3.07
CA PRO A 347 4.64 8.44 3.37
C PRO A 347 4.82 7.08 2.69
N THR A 348 6.04 6.82 2.23
CA THR A 348 6.46 5.49 1.78
C THR A 348 7.12 4.71 2.92
N THR A 349 7.36 3.41 2.70
CA THR A 349 8.01 2.52 3.68
C THR A 349 9.45 2.95 3.94
N ALA A 350 9.75 3.28 5.19
CA ALA A 350 11.04 3.80 5.61
C ALA A 350 12.21 2.83 5.39
N GLY A 351 12.01 1.55 5.67
CA GLY A 351 13.07 0.53 5.64
C GLY A 351 13.79 0.36 4.30
N ARG A 352 13.19 0.81 3.19
CA ARG A 352 13.86 0.78 1.88
C ARG A 352 15.06 1.71 1.78
N MET A 353 15.08 2.79 2.55
CA MET A 353 16.15 3.78 2.59
C MET A 353 17.18 3.54 3.70
N ASP A 354 17.02 2.50 4.51
CA ASP A 354 17.86 2.27 5.69
C ASP A 354 19.34 2.21 5.39
N SER A 355 19.74 1.61 4.26
CA SER A 355 21.14 1.48 3.85
C SER A 355 21.84 2.81 3.52
N TYR A 356 21.08 3.87 3.28
CA TYR A 356 21.63 5.19 2.95
C TYR A 356 21.80 6.10 4.17
N VAL A 357 21.07 5.83 5.26
CA VAL A 357 20.95 6.76 6.40
C VAL A 357 22.30 7.11 7.02
N GLY A 358 23.11 6.09 7.35
CA GLY A 358 24.42 6.33 7.98
C GLY A 358 25.32 7.23 7.14
N LEU A 359 25.41 6.94 5.84
CA LEU A 359 26.21 7.74 4.90
C LEU A 359 25.71 9.20 4.79
N LEU A 360 24.40 9.39 4.71
CA LEU A 360 23.82 10.73 4.58
C LEU A 360 24.00 11.54 5.86
N GLN A 361 23.77 10.93 7.03
CA GLN A 361 23.94 11.60 8.33
C GLN A 361 25.39 11.95 8.62
N GLU A 362 26.35 11.10 8.25
CA GLU A 362 27.79 11.39 8.34
C GLU A 362 28.17 12.65 7.56
N ASN A 363 27.47 12.94 6.47
CA ASN A 363 27.65 14.12 5.62
C ASN A 363 26.70 15.29 5.96
N GLY A 364 26.00 15.22 7.10
CA GLY A 364 25.13 16.27 7.63
C GLY A 364 23.74 16.34 6.95
N GLY A 365 23.37 15.37 6.11
CA GLY A 365 22.05 15.26 5.50
C GLY A 365 21.14 14.26 6.21
N SER A 366 19.86 14.27 5.90
CA SER A 366 18.86 13.35 6.48
C SER A 366 18.88 13.28 8.01
N MET A 367 19.18 14.38 8.68
CA MET A 367 19.23 14.44 10.14
C MET A 367 17.85 14.26 10.77
N VAL A 368 16.79 14.67 10.09
CA VAL A 368 15.40 14.41 10.48
C VAL A 368 14.70 13.72 9.31
N MET A 369 14.29 12.48 9.53
CA MET A 369 13.63 11.64 8.54
C MET A 369 12.16 11.46 8.89
N ILE A 370 11.25 11.61 7.94
CA ILE A 370 9.82 11.43 8.12
C ILE A 370 9.35 10.34 7.16
N ALA A 371 8.74 9.26 7.67
CA ALA A 371 8.25 8.16 6.83
C ALA A 371 7.29 7.26 7.62
N LYS A 372 6.87 6.13 7.04
CA LYS A 372 6.06 5.12 7.73
C LYS A 372 6.80 3.81 7.93
N GLY A 373 6.38 3.06 8.95
CA GLY A 373 6.89 1.72 9.26
C GLY A 373 8.14 1.74 10.13
N ASN A 374 8.60 0.56 10.47
CA ASN A 374 9.76 0.38 11.34
C ASN A 374 11.08 0.58 10.58
N ARG A 375 12.12 0.89 11.34
CA ARG A 375 13.50 0.99 10.86
C ARG A 375 14.34 -0.19 11.35
N SER A 376 15.40 -0.48 10.64
CA SER A 376 16.40 -1.48 11.07
C SER A 376 17.31 -0.95 12.17
N GLN A 377 18.05 -1.85 12.83
CA GLN A 377 19.02 -1.50 13.88
C GLN A 377 20.07 -0.51 13.36
N GLN A 378 20.55 -0.67 12.12
CA GLN A 378 21.53 0.24 11.51
C GLN A 378 21.10 1.71 11.52
N VAL A 379 19.81 2.00 11.41
CA VAL A 379 19.29 3.37 11.49
C VAL A 379 19.29 3.87 12.93
N THR A 380 18.95 3.02 13.88
CA THR A 380 19.06 3.35 15.33
C THR A 380 20.50 3.70 15.69
N ASP A 381 21.46 2.90 15.22
CA ASP A 381 22.89 3.11 15.46
C ASP A 381 23.39 4.39 14.80
N ALA A 382 22.97 4.67 13.56
CA ALA A 382 23.31 5.90 12.86
C ALA A 382 22.74 7.14 13.58
N CYS A 383 21.47 7.11 13.97
CA CYS A 383 20.85 8.21 14.71
C CYS A 383 21.56 8.45 16.06
N ALA A 384 21.91 7.39 16.77
CA ALA A 384 22.67 7.51 18.03
C ALA A 384 24.08 8.10 17.81
N LYS A 385 24.75 7.72 16.72
CA LYS A 385 26.11 8.20 16.39
C LYS A 385 26.13 9.65 15.92
N PHE A 386 25.17 10.04 15.08
CA PHE A 386 25.18 11.33 14.38
C PHE A 386 24.18 12.33 14.94
N GLY A 387 23.31 11.95 15.90
CA GLY A 387 22.30 12.82 16.50
C GLY A 387 21.05 13.01 15.61
N GLY A 388 20.76 12.08 14.72
CA GLY A 388 19.57 12.15 13.85
C GLY A 388 18.30 11.63 14.50
N PHE A 389 17.14 11.91 13.87
CA PHE A 389 15.82 11.52 14.34
C PHE A 389 14.99 10.87 13.24
N TYR A 390 14.21 9.87 13.62
CA TYR A 390 13.16 9.31 12.79
C TYR A 390 11.79 9.68 13.35
N LEU A 391 10.98 10.35 12.53
CA LEU A 391 9.61 10.74 12.85
C LEU A 391 8.64 9.88 12.07
N GLY A 392 7.77 9.16 12.77
CA GLY A 392 6.78 8.32 12.17
C GLY A 392 5.60 9.11 11.62
N SER A 393 5.28 8.96 10.35
CA SER A 393 4.09 9.51 9.71
C SER A 393 3.07 8.41 9.39
N ILE A 394 1.79 8.71 9.59
CA ILE A 394 0.72 7.74 9.35
C ILE A 394 0.51 7.57 7.84
N GLY A 395 0.56 6.32 7.35
CA GLY A 395 0.15 5.97 5.98
C GLY A 395 -1.36 5.87 5.85
N GLY A 396 -1.88 6.21 4.67
CA GLY A 396 -3.30 6.14 4.35
C GLY A 396 -3.97 7.49 4.04
N PRO A 397 -3.67 8.63 4.72
CA PRO A 397 -4.36 9.88 4.49
C PRO A 397 -3.77 10.71 3.34
N ALA A 398 -3.40 10.09 2.22
CA ALA A 398 -2.65 10.77 1.15
C ALA A 398 -3.43 11.87 0.44
N ALA A 399 -4.72 11.67 0.18
CA ALA A 399 -5.57 12.69 -0.42
C ALA A 399 -5.76 13.87 0.54
N LEU A 400 -6.00 13.58 1.82
CA LEU A 400 -6.18 14.58 2.86
C LEU A 400 -4.91 15.42 3.05
N LEU A 401 -3.72 14.79 3.07
CA LEU A 401 -2.45 15.50 3.20
C LEU A 401 -2.20 16.44 2.01
N ALA A 402 -2.48 16.00 0.80
CA ALA A 402 -2.36 16.85 -0.39
C ALA A 402 -3.33 18.02 -0.36
N ASP A 403 -4.58 17.78 0.05
CA ASP A 403 -5.64 18.79 0.07
C ASP A 403 -5.42 19.87 1.14
N GLU A 404 -5.14 19.45 2.38
CA GLU A 404 -5.10 20.36 3.53
C GLU A 404 -3.69 20.92 3.83
N ASN A 405 -2.62 20.14 3.57
CA ASN A 405 -1.30 20.43 4.13
C ASN A 405 -0.28 20.97 3.12
N ILE A 406 -0.30 20.51 1.88
CA ILE A 406 0.69 20.96 0.88
C ILE A 406 0.25 22.30 0.28
N LYS A 407 1.12 23.32 0.41
CA LYS A 407 0.82 24.68 -0.07
C LYS A 407 1.60 25.06 -1.32
N LYS A 408 2.83 24.57 -1.46
CA LYS A 408 3.72 24.85 -2.56
C LYS A 408 4.66 23.68 -2.77
N VAL A 409 4.99 23.39 -4.03
CA VAL A 409 6.00 22.40 -4.42
C VAL A 409 6.99 23.08 -5.37
N GLU A 410 8.27 22.86 -5.12
CA GLU A 410 9.38 23.31 -5.97
C GLU A 410 10.25 22.11 -6.33
N CYS A 411 10.59 21.97 -7.59
CA CYS A 411 11.49 20.92 -8.04
C CYS A 411 12.94 21.34 -7.84
N CYS A 412 13.68 20.64 -6.98
CA CYS A 412 15.08 20.92 -6.69
C CYS A 412 16.06 19.90 -7.29
N LEU A 413 15.57 18.75 -7.72
CA LEU A 413 16.35 17.71 -8.37
C LEU A 413 15.47 16.96 -9.38
N LEU A 414 15.74 17.15 -10.68
CA LEU A 414 14.94 16.56 -11.74
C LEU A 414 15.57 15.23 -12.19
N TYR A 415 14.78 14.18 -12.28
CA TYR A 415 15.14 12.88 -12.87
C TYR A 415 14.32 12.63 -14.12
N THR A 416 14.96 12.12 -15.15
CA THR A 416 14.33 11.88 -16.45
C THR A 416 13.62 10.53 -16.57
N SER A 417 13.63 9.68 -15.52
CA SER A 417 13.22 8.28 -15.66
C SER A 417 12.00 7.84 -14.87
N ASP A 418 11.51 8.62 -13.91
CA ASP A 418 10.34 8.22 -13.11
C ASP A 418 9.51 9.41 -12.61
N ALA A 419 8.35 9.60 -13.24
CA ALA A 419 7.39 10.66 -12.87
C ALA A 419 6.92 10.60 -11.40
N ALA A 420 7.10 9.46 -10.73
CA ALA A 420 6.75 9.30 -9.33
C ALA A 420 7.77 9.90 -8.34
N ASP A 421 8.99 10.22 -8.82
CA ASP A 421 10.08 10.78 -8.02
C ASP A 421 10.47 12.21 -8.46
N GLU A 422 9.70 12.82 -9.36
CA GLU A 422 10.07 14.08 -10.04
C GLU A 422 9.85 15.35 -9.22
N CYS A 423 9.27 15.28 -8.04
CA CYS A 423 9.06 16.47 -7.21
C CYS A 423 9.79 16.37 -5.88
N CYS A 424 10.71 17.25 -5.66
CA CYS A 424 11.29 17.55 -4.36
C CYS A 424 10.43 18.54 -3.58
#